data_8fc9dc3012f4e1ceb77e1e6444fa8d73
#
_entry.id   8fc9dc3012f4e1ceb77e1e6444fa8d73
#
_cell.length_a   1.000
_cell.length_b   1.000
_cell.length_c   1.000
_cell.angle_alpha   90.00
_cell.angle_beta   90.00
_cell.angle_gamma   90.00
#
_symmetry.space_group_name_H-M   'P 1'
#
loop_
_entity.id
_entity.type
_entity.pdbx_description
1 polymer ?
#
loop_
_entity_poly.entity_id
_entity_poly.type
_entity_poly.pdbx_seq_one_letter_code
_entity_poly.pdbx_strand_id
1 'polypeptide(L)' 'MARQKNIWKFNDEEWKVHISDNKMCEELVNRFGLHRSTIYYQNGGLSEETAWDVIVPNSKINKVKKFIKDNT' A
#
# COMPACT_ATOMS: atom_id res chain seq x y z
N MET A 1 12.52 -11.81 11.62
CA MET A 1 13.06 -10.81 10.77
C MET A 1 12.09 -10.24 9.79
N ALA A 2 11.81 -9.01 9.94
CA ALA A 2 10.84 -8.37 9.08
C ALA A 2 11.38 -8.20 7.67
N ARG A 3 10.58 -8.54 6.70
CA ARG A 3 10.94 -8.41 5.32
C ARG A 3 9.98 -7.45 4.65
N GLN A 4 10.48 -6.66 3.74
CA GLN A 4 9.64 -5.72 3.02
C GLN A 4 9.02 -6.38 1.81
N LYS A 5 8.37 -7.50 2.04
CA LYS A 5 7.77 -8.24 0.95
C LYS A 5 6.56 -7.54 0.35
N ASN A 6 5.99 -6.62 1.09
CA ASN A 6 4.79 -5.93 0.65
C ASN A 6 5.09 -4.65 -0.11
N ILE A 7 6.36 -4.39 -0.36
CA ILE A 7 6.76 -3.20 -1.09
C ILE A 7 7.72 -3.64 -2.18
N TRP A 8 7.38 -3.34 -3.43
CA TRP A 8 8.26 -3.72 -4.53
C TRP A 8 8.18 -2.70 -5.65
N LYS A 9 9.22 -2.66 -6.45
CA LYS A 9 9.29 -1.73 -7.56
C LYS A 9 8.39 -2.20 -8.69
N PHE A 10 7.48 -1.34 -9.10
CA PHE A 10 6.50 -1.66 -10.11
C PHE A 10 7.03 -1.33 -11.51
N ASN A 11 7.70 -0.18 -11.63
CA ASN A 11 8.37 0.21 -12.85
C ASN A 11 9.45 1.22 -12.46
N ASP A 12 10.08 1.86 -13.46
CA ASP A 12 11.21 2.75 -13.17
C ASP A 12 10.85 3.94 -12.30
N GLU A 13 9.56 4.30 -12.27
CA GLU A 13 9.16 5.51 -11.58
C GLU A 13 8.22 5.26 -10.40
N GLU A 14 7.72 4.05 -10.26
CA GLU A 14 6.68 3.78 -9.28
C GLU A 14 6.91 2.48 -8.54
N TRP A 15 6.35 2.44 -7.33
CA TRP A 15 6.39 1.27 -6.48
C TRP A 15 4.98 0.84 -6.15
N LYS A 16 4.81 -0.42 -5.80
CA LYS A 16 3.55 -0.91 -5.28
C LYS A 16 3.71 -1.29 -3.83
N VAL A 17 2.72 -0.93 -3.03
CA VAL A 17 2.70 -1.25 -1.62
C VAL A 17 1.44 -2.04 -1.33
N HIS A 18 1.59 -3.24 -0.81
CA HIS A 18 0.47 -4.10 -0.47
C HIS A 18 0.11 -3.88 0.99
N ILE A 19 -1.13 -3.52 1.26
CA ILE A 19 -1.60 -3.19 2.60
C ILE A 19 -2.85 -3.98 2.89
N SER A 20 -2.87 -4.65 4.06
CA SER A 20 -4.04 -5.40 4.48
C SER A 20 -4.76 -4.76 5.65
N ASP A 21 -4.38 -3.55 6.01
CA ASP A 21 -5.01 -2.79 7.08
C ASP A 21 -5.75 -1.61 6.47
N ASN A 22 -7.08 -1.62 6.60
CA ASN A 22 -7.89 -0.58 5.97
C ASN A 22 -7.55 0.82 6.48
N LYS A 23 -7.35 0.95 7.77
CA LYS A 23 -7.05 2.26 8.34
C LYS A 23 -5.71 2.80 7.84
N MET A 24 -4.71 1.93 7.80
CA MET A 24 -3.41 2.34 7.29
C MET A 24 -3.49 2.70 5.81
N CYS A 25 -4.25 1.94 5.04
CA CYS A 25 -4.43 2.24 3.63
C CYS A 25 -5.07 3.59 3.43
N GLU A 26 -6.12 3.87 4.19
CA GLU A 26 -6.78 5.16 4.11
C GLU A 26 -5.84 6.30 4.44
N GLU A 27 -5.07 6.13 5.50
CA GLU A 27 -4.14 7.18 5.90
C GLU A 27 -3.07 7.42 4.85
N LEU A 28 -2.55 6.35 4.26
CA LEU A 28 -1.57 6.50 3.21
C LEU A 28 -2.14 7.23 2.01
N VAL A 29 -3.30 6.81 1.56
CA VAL A 29 -3.92 7.42 0.40
C VAL A 29 -4.21 8.89 0.63
N ASN A 30 -4.75 9.22 1.80
CA ASN A 30 -5.12 10.60 2.08
C ASN A 30 -3.91 11.47 2.38
N ARG A 31 -2.96 10.95 3.14
CA ARG A 31 -1.81 11.73 3.56
C ARG A 31 -0.87 12.05 2.40
N PHE A 32 -0.67 11.09 1.53
CA PHE A 32 0.30 11.23 0.45
C PHE A 32 -0.34 11.43 -0.92
N GLY A 33 -1.67 11.45 -0.98
CA GLY A 33 -2.35 11.66 -2.24
C GLY A 33 -2.16 10.52 -3.22
N LEU A 34 -2.22 9.29 -2.72
CA LEU A 34 -1.97 8.12 -3.54
C LEU A 34 -3.27 7.50 -4.03
N HIS A 35 -3.13 6.50 -4.91
CA HIS A 35 -4.28 5.80 -5.48
C HIS A 35 -4.17 4.32 -5.25
N ARG A 36 -5.30 3.69 -4.97
CA ARG A 36 -5.36 2.23 -4.90
C ARG A 36 -5.40 1.68 -6.31
N SER A 37 -4.48 0.76 -6.61
CA SER A 37 -4.44 0.18 -7.95
C SER A 37 -5.17 -1.16 -8.02
N THR A 38 -5.19 -1.89 -6.91
CA THR A 38 -5.82 -3.20 -6.87
C THR A 38 -6.53 -3.36 -5.54
N ILE A 39 -7.71 -3.96 -5.57
CA ILE A 39 -8.49 -4.23 -4.37
C ILE A 39 -8.73 -5.72 -4.30
N TYR A 40 -8.42 -6.32 -3.16
CA TYR A 40 -8.61 -7.75 -2.95
C TYR A 40 -9.83 -7.99 -2.09
N TYR A 41 -10.61 -9.00 -2.44
CA TYR A 41 -11.84 -9.32 -1.74
C TYR A 41 -11.72 -10.68 -1.08
N GLN A 42 -12.37 -10.82 0.05
CA GLN A 42 -12.32 -12.05 0.80
C GLN A 42 -13.16 -13.15 0.13
N ASN A 43 -12.56 -14.33 -0.02
CA ASN A 43 -13.27 -15.52 -0.53
C ASN A 43 -13.93 -15.28 -1.89
N GLY A 44 -13.32 -14.46 -2.69
CA GLY A 44 -13.95 -14.10 -3.94
C GLY A 44 -15.23 -13.33 -3.74
N GLY A 45 -15.46 -12.89 -2.52
CA GLY A 45 -16.66 -12.18 -2.18
C GLY A 45 -16.75 -10.85 -2.84
N LEU A 46 -17.93 -10.28 -2.74
CA LEU A 46 -18.19 -9.04 -3.44
C LEU A 46 -18.29 -7.86 -2.50
N SER A 47 -18.27 -8.10 -1.20
CA SER A 47 -18.60 -7.05 -0.28
C SER A 47 -17.49 -6.67 0.70
N GLU A 48 -16.51 -7.53 0.90
CA GLU A 48 -15.48 -7.23 1.89
C GLU A 48 -14.10 -7.13 1.27
N GLU A 49 -13.55 -5.95 1.32
CA GLU A 49 -12.19 -5.71 0.86
C GLU A 49 -11.22 -6.13 1.97
N THR A 50 -10.26 -6.96 1.62
CA THR A 50 -9.31 -7.47 2.62
C THR A 50 -7.92 -6.88 2.48
N ALA A 51 -7.58 -6.37 1.31
CA ALA A 51 -6.25 -5.81 1.09
C ALA A 51 -6.28 -4.89 -0.12
N TRP A 52 -5.24 -4.09 -0.24
CA TRP A 52 -5.14 -3.10 -1.31
C TRP A 52 -3.71 -2.98 -1.76
N ASP A 53 -3.52 -2.76 -3.07
CA ASP A 53 -2.21 -2.36 -3.60
C ASP A 53 -2.28 -0.89 -3.92
N VAL A 54 -1.29 -0.14 -3.45
CA VAL A 54 -1.24 1.30 -3.65
C VAL A 54 -0.01 1.63 -4.48
N ILE A 55 -0.19 2.49 -5.48
CA ILE A 55 0.93 2.94 -6.32
C ILE A 55 1.58 4.15 -5.66
N VAL A 56 2.90 4.09 -5.51
CA VAL A 56 3.66 5.15 -4.85
C VAL A 56 4.79 5.60 -5.78
N PRO A 57 4.83 6.89 -6.14
CA PRO A 57 5.92 7.38 -6.98
C PRO A 57 7.26 7.39 -6.23
N ASN A 58 8.35 7.35 -6.99
CA ASN A 58 9.69 7.37 -6.41
C ASN A 58 9.88 8.51 -5.44
N SER A 59 9.30 9.65 -5.73
CA SER A 59 9.49 10.83 -4.90
C SER A 59 8.88 10.68 -3.51
N LYS A 60 7.98 9.73 -3.33
CA LYS A 60 7.28 9.56 -2.06
C LYS A 60 7.58 8.23 -1.37
N ILE A 61 8.29 7.33 -2.05
CA ILE A 61 8.42 5.98 -1.52
C ILE A 61 9.16 5.94 -0.19
N ASN A 62 10.18 6.77 -0.02
CA ASN A 62 10.92 6.78 1.25
C ASN A 62 10.06 7.23 2.41
N LYS A 63 9.20 8.22 2.17
CA LYS A 63 8.29 8.69 3.21
C LYS A 63 7.23 7.64 3.53
N VAL A 64 6.76 6.94 2.52
CA VAL A 64 5.78 5.89 2.71
C VAL A 64 6.39 4.74 3.51
N LYS A 65 7.61 4.34 3.16
CA LYS A 65 8.29 3.28 3.91
C LYS A 65 8.44 3.64 5.37
N LYS A 66 8.80 4.88 5.64
CA LYS A 66 8.95 5.33 7.02
C LYS A 66 7.61 5.31 7.74
N PHE A 67 6.56 5.76 7.08
CA PHE A 67 5.24 5.77 7.67
C PHE A 67 4.80 4.35 8.05
N ILE A 68 5.01 3.40 7.15
CA ILE A 68 4.63 2.03 7.41
C ILE A 68 5.43 1.46 8.58
N LYS A 69 6.73 1.72 8.58
CA LYS A 69 7.58 1.24 9.66
C LYS A 69 7.14 1.81 11.01
N ASP A 70 6.79 3.08 11.03
CA ASP A 70 6.40 3.73 12.28
C ASP A 70 5.05 3.26 12.79
N ASN A 71 4.24 2.67 11.92
CA ASN A 71 2.89 2.25 12.26
C ASN A 71 2.71 0.73 12.33
N THR A 72 3.80 -0.02 12.34
CA THR A 72 3.71 -1.49 12.46
C THR A 72 4.51 -2.03 13.65
#